data_6ce1bc44df72b88a974d8ba12506a1f0
#
_entry.id   6ce1bc44df72b88a974d8ba12506a1f0
#
_cell.length_a   1.000
_cell.length_b   1.000
_cell.length_c   1.000
_cell.angle_alpha   90.00
_cell.angle_beta   90.00
_cell.angle_gamma   90.00
#
_symmetry.space_group_name_H-M   'P 1'
#
loop_
_entity.id
_entity.type
_entity.pdbx_description
1 polymer ?
#
loop_
_entity_poly.entity_id
_entity_poly.type
_entity_poly.pdbx_seq_one_letter_code
_entity_poly.pdbx_strand_id
1 'polypeptide(L)'
;MSISKKLKKNFLIILILAVSFISYVEIVNRNSTNMTGRQKFLNAIYPIVMWLSGKTEKTSKNLSNEKATPIVSFYTLKDTAIDGTAFNLESLKGKKVMLVNTASDCGYTGQYDNLQKLSEQYKDKLVVIGFPANDFKDQEKGTDEEIATFCKRNFGVSFSLMKKSSVIKGANQNKIFEWLTDSTKNGWNNQQPSWNFCKFIVNEQGRLTHFFASGVEPLGQEVKAALNQ
;
A
#
# COMPACT_ATOMS: atom_id res chain seq x y z
N MET A 1 18.38 -38.97 32.10
CA MET A 1 19.26 -37.79 31.88
C MET A 1 18.53 -36.56 32.41
N SER A 2 18.96 -35.96 33.50
CA SER A 2 18.26 -34.82 34.14
C SER A 2 18.58 -33.53 33.38
N ILE A 3 17.53 -32.88 32.84
CA ILE A 3 17.63 -31.57 32.19
C ILE A 3 18.14 -30.55 33.26
N SER A 4 19.24 -29.84 32.98
CA SER A 4 19.84 -28.89 33.93
C SER A 4 18.83 -27.80 34.35
N LYS A 5 18.90 -27.33 35.61
CA LYS A 5 18.03 -26.25 36.14
C LYS A 5 18.06 -24.99 35.23
N LYS A 6 19.21 -24.66 34.63
CA LYS A 6 19.41 -23.56 33.68
C LYS A 6 18.59 -23.76 32.42
N LEU A 7 18.52 -24.99 31.87
CA LEU A 7 17.75 -25.29 30.68
C LEU A 7 16.24 -25.17 30.92
N LYS A 8 15.78 -25.64 32.10
CA LYS A 8 14.35 -25.48 32.50
C LYS A 8 13.98 -24.00 32.68
N LYS A 9 14.85 -23.19 33.27
CA LYS A 9 14.64 -21.74 33.43
C LYS A 9 14.57 -21.04 32.08
N ASN A 10 15.49 -21.36 31.16
CA ASN A 10 15.48 -20.76 29.83
C ASN A 10 14.22 -21.17 29.03
N PHE A 11 13.80 -22.43 29.12
CA PHE A 11 12.58 -22.90 28.51
C PHE A 11 11.33 -22.17 29.02
N LEU A 12 11.25 -21.97 30.34
CA LEU A 12 10.14 -21.23 30.97
C LEU A 12 10.09 -19.76 30.48
N ILE A 13 11.24 -19.10 30.38
CA ILE A 13 11.32 -17.73 29.89
C ILE A 13 10.83 -17.65 28.43
N ILE A 14 11.29 -18.57 27.55
CA ILE A 14 10.85 -18.62 26.15
C ILE A 14 9.34 -18.86 26.07
N LEU A 15 8.81 -19.75 26.91
CA LEU A 15 7.37 -20.03 26.94
C LEU A 15 6.56 -18.79 27.36
N ILE A 16 7.00 -18.07 28.38
CA ILE A 16 6.34 -16.82 28.82
C ILE A 16 6.37 -15.78 27.70
N LEU A 17 7.52 -15.59 27.03
CA LEU A 17 7.64 -14.65 25.91
C LEU A 17 6.73 -15.04 24.74
N ALA A 18 6.65 -16.32 24.40
CA ALA A 18 5.77 -16.81 23.34
C ALA A 18 4.29 -16.58 23.68
N VAL A 19 3.87 -16.90 24.90
CA VAL A 19 2.47 -16.67 25.36
C VAL A 19 2.16 -15.17 25.36
N SER A 20 3.07 -14.33 25.86
CA SER A 20 2.91 -12.87 25.86
C SER A 20 2.79 -12.31 24.44
N PHE A 21 3.59 -12.82 23.50
CA PHE A 21 3.53 -12.40 22.10
C PHE A 21 2.22 -12.83 21.43
N ILE A 22 1.76 -14.08 21.66
CA ILE A 22 0.46 -14.55 21.14
C ILE A 22 -0.67 -13.67 21.70
N SER A 23 -0.67 -13.38 22.99
CA SER A 23 -1.64 -12.50 23.63
C SER A 23 -1.63 -11.09 23.01
N TYR A 24 -0.44 -10.55 22.74
CA TYR A 24 -0.29 -9.26 22.06
C TYR A 24 -0.91 -9.29 20.65
N VAL A 25 -0.63 -10.33 19.85
CA VAL A 25 -1.22 -10.50 18.51
C VAL A 25 -2.75 -10.51 18.56
N GLU A 26 -3.34 -11.23 19.52
CA GLU A 26 -4.81 -11.28 19.66
C GLU A 26 -5.39 -9.96 20.16
N ILE A 27 -4.71 -9.25 21.07
CA ILE A 27 -5.17 -7.93 21.54
C ILE A 27 -5.17 -6.90 20.42
N VAL A 28 -4.09 -6.83 19.63
CA VAL A 28 -3.99 -5.90 18.49
C VAL A 28 -5.08 -6.18 17.46
N ASN A 29 -5.42 -7.43 17.24
CA ASN A 29 -6.40 -7.86 16.23
C ASN A 29 -7.81 -8.15 16.80
N ARG A 30 -8.11 -7.74 18.03
CA ARG A 30 -9.40 -8.05 18.69
C ARG A 30 -10.65 -7.64 17.89
N ASN A 31 -10.54 -6.59 17.08
CA ASN A 31 -11.62 -6.07 16.26
C ASN A 31 -11.53 -6.54 14.79
N SER A 32 -10.50 -7.33 14.43
CA SER A 32 -10.34 -7.81 13.07
C SER A 32 -11.37 -8.88 12.73
N THR A 33 -11.81 -8.89 11.49
CA THR A 33 -12.83 -9.81 10.99
C THR A 33 -12.25 -10.65 9.85
N ASN A 34 -12.32 -11.99 9.98
CA ASN A 34 -11.86 -12.94 8.95
C ASN A 34 -10.37 -12.82 8.55
N MET A 35 -9.53 -12.26 9.42
CA MET A 35 -8.08 -12.30 9.21
C MET A 35 -7.54 -13.71 9.48
N THR A 36 -6.70 -14.21 8.59
CA THR A 36 -5.91 -15.42 8.82
C THR A 36 -4.90 -15.19 9.95
N GLY A 37 -4.40 -16.27 10.57
CA GLY A 37 -3.35 -16.14 11.59
C GLY A 37 -2.10 -15.42 11.07
N ARG A 38 -1.74 -15.60 9.77
CA ARG A 38 -0.65 -14.89 9.11
C ARG A 38 -0.93 -13.39 9.02
N GLN A 39 -2.12 -13.00 8.59
CA GLN A 39 -2.51 -11.58 8.49
C GLN A 39 -2.51 -10.90 9.85
N LYS A 40 -3.04 -11.56 10.90
CA LYS A 40 -2.98 -11.07 12.29
C LYS A 40 -1.54 -10.87 12.78
N PHE A 41 -0.66 -11.83 12.49
CA PHE A 41 0.76 -11.73 12.82
C PHE A 41 1.41 -10.53 12.12
N LEU A 42 1.22 -10.41 10.78
CA LEU A 42 1.79 -9.32 10.00
C LEU A 42 1.28 -7.95 10.46
N ASN A 43 0.00 -7.83 10.80
CA ASN A 43 -0.58 -6.61 11.34
C ASN A 43 0.04 -6.24 12.71
N ALA A 44 0.25 -7.22 13.57
CA ALA A 44 0.85 -6.99 14.89
C ALA A 44 2.33 -6.55 14.81
N ILE A 45 3.09 -7.06 13.83
CA ILE A 45 4.51 -6.68 13.65
C ILE A 45 4.69 -5.47 12.72
N TYR A 46 3.62 -4.93 12.13
CA TYR A 46 3.68 -3.80 11.18
C TYR A 46 4.51 -2.61 11.69
N PRO A 47 4.39 -2.15 12.96
CA PRO A 47 5.23 -1.05 13.47
C PRO A 47 6.73 -1.36 13.42
N ILE A 48 7.11 -2.62 13.64
CA ILE A 48 8.50 -3.08 13.56
C ILE A 48 8.97 -3.09 12.11
N VAL A 49 8.12 -3.58 11.18
CA VAL A 49 8.40 -3.57 9.74
C VAL A 49 8.66 -2.15 9.27
N MET A 50 7.79 -1.19 9.64
CA MET A 50 7.96 0.22 9.26
C MET A 50 9.21 0.85 9.85
N TRP A 51 9.52 0.57 11.12
CA TRP A 51 10.75 1.07 11.74
C TRP A 51 12.03 0.54 11.08
N LEU A 52 12.04 -0.73 10.70
CA LEU A 52 13.16 -1.34 9.97
C LEU A 52 13.27 -0.75 8.56
N SER A 53 12.16 -0.64 7.83
CA SER A 53 12.12 -0.06 6.50
C SER A 53 12.65 1.38 6.50
N GLY A 54 12.22 2.21 7.44
CA GLY A 54 12.72 3.59 7.57
C GLY A 54 14.24 3.68 7.80
N LYS A 55 14.88 2.62 8.30
CA LYS A 55 16.34 2.55 8.44
C LYS A 55 17.05 2.09 7.17
N THR A 56 16.44 1.19 6.41
CA THR A 56 17.05 0.59 5.21
C THR A 56 16.76 1.39 3.95
N GLU A 57 15.63 2.06 3.88
CA GLU A 57 15.13 2.82 2.73
C GLU A 57 15.72 4.24 2.60
N LYS A 58 16.67 4.64 3.43
CA LYS A 58 17.54 5.81 3.10
C LYS A 58 18.23 5.69 1.73
N THR A 59 18.12 4.50 1.11
CA THR A 59 18.63 4.19 -0.22
C THR A 59 17.54 3.82 -1.23
N SER A 60 16.28 3.67 -0.84
CA SER A 60 15.20 3.39 -1.78
C SER A 60 14.70 4.69 -2.40
N LYS A 61 14.71 4.68 -3.71
CA LYS A 61 14.56 5.82 -4.60
C LYS A 61 13.15 6.44 -4.50
N ASN A 62 12.99 7.41 -3.61
CA ASN A 62 11.94 8.40 -3.80
C ASN A 62 12.35 9.26 -4.98
N LEU A 63 11.55 9.27 -6.03
CA LEU A 63 11.82 10.01 -7.25
C LEU A 63 10.80 11.13 -7.37
N SER A 64 11.22 12.30 -7.81
CA SER A 64 10.31 13.41 -8.09
C SER A 64 10.72 14.18 -9.34
N ASN A 65 9.72 14.64 -10.09
CA ASN A 65 9.88 15.56 -11.21
C ASN A 65 8.59 16.37 -11.39
N GLU A 66 8.60 17.61 -10.93
CA GLU A 66 7.42 18.48 -10.99
C GLU A 66 7.27 19.22 -12.34
N LYS A 67 8.31 19.19 -13.16
CA LYS A 67 8.36 19.95 -14.43
C LYS A 67 7.97 19.12 -15.64
N ALA A 68 8.00 17.79 -15.53
CA ALA A 68 7.69 16.91 -16.64
C ALA A 68 6.22 17.04 -17.06
N THR A 69 6.00 17.07 -18.37
CA THR A 69 4.67 17.10 -18.95
C THR A 69 4.38 15.73 -19.57
N PRO A 70 3.24 15.10 -19.26
CA PRO A 70 2.89 13.82 -19.86
C PRO A 70 2.61 13.97 -21.35
N ILE A 71 3.05 12.96 -22.12
CA ILE A 71 2.78 12.86 -23.56
C ILE A 71 1.36 12.31 -23.78
N VAL A 72 0.93 11.38 -22.91
CA VAL A 72 -0.42 10.85 -22.86
C VAL A 72 -1.12 11.42 -21.62
N SER A 73 -2.26 12.06 -21.80
CA SER A 73 -3.01 12.64 -20.66
C SER A 73 -3.46 11.57 -19.68
N PHE A 74 -3.15 11.76 -18.39
CA PHE A 74 -3.63 10.90 -17.29
C PHE A 74 -5.15 10.75 -17.28
N TYR A 75 -5.87 11.81 -17.60
CA TYR A 75 -7.33 11.85 -17.56
C TYR A 75 -8.03 11.07 -18.68
N THR A 76 -7.29 10.65 -19.71
CA THR A 76 -7.86 9.79 -20.80
C THR A 76 -7.83 8.30 -20.44
N LEU A 77 -7.13 7.93 -19.37
CA LEU A 77 -7.05 6.55 -18.91
C LEU A 77 -8.37 6.12 -18.27
N LYS A 78 -8.67 4.84 -18.38
CA LYS A 78 -9.89 4.23 -17.85
C LYS A 78 -9.53 3.00 -17.03
N ASP A 79 -10.32 2.73 -16.02
CA ASP A 79 -10.23 1.50 -15.22
C ASP A 79 -11.62 1.09 -14.73
N THR A 80 -11.68 0.00 -13.99
CA THR A 80 -12.89 -0.53 -13.38
C THR A 80 -12.69 -0.59 -11.88
N ALA A 81 -13.61 -0.02 -11.11
CA ALA A 81 -13.61 -0.13 -9.67
C ALA A 81 -13.86 -1.58 -9.21
N ILE A 82 -13.48 -1.89 -7.99
CA ILE A 82 -13.55 -3.24 -7.41
C ILE A 82 -14.98 -3.80 -7.37
N ASP A 83 -16.00 -2.94 -7.37
CA ASP A 83 -17.42 -3.29 -7.46
C ASP A 83 -17.93 -3.53 -8.89
N GLY A 84 -17.04 -3.43 -9.89
CA GLY A 84 -17.36 -3.61 -11.30
C GLY A 84 -17.83 -2.35 -12.03
N THR A 85 -17.95 -1.21 -11.35
CA THR A 85 -18.35 0.05 -11.99
C THR A 85 -17.19 0.68 -12.77
N ALA A 86 -17.52 1.39 -13.86
CA ALA A 86 -16.51 2.11 -14.64
C ALA A 86 -15.94 3.28 -13.80
N PHE A 87 -14.60 3.37 -13.72
CA PHE A 87 -13.91 4.44 -13.00
C PHE A 87 -13.36 5.48 -13.98
N ASN A 88 -13.85 6.71 -13.86
CA ASN A 88 -13.49 7.80 -14.77
C ASN A 88 -12.49 8.75 -14.10
N LEU A 89 -11.24 8.73 -14.57
CA LEU A 89 -10.18 9.61 -14.08
C LEU A 89 -10.40 11.09 -14.43
N GLU A 90 -11.24 11.39 -15.43
CA GLU A 90 -11.56 12.78 -15.79
C GLU A 90 -12.25 13.55 -14.64
N SER A 91 -13.04 12.84 -13.82
CA SER A 91 -13.69 13.42 -12.65
C SER A 91 -12.72 13.86 -11.55
N LEU A 92 -11.45 13.50 -11.66
CA LEU A 92 -10.39 13.83 -10.68
C LEU A 92 -9.60 15.10 -11.03
N LYS A 93 -9.93 15.75 -12.16
CA LYS A 93 -9.29 17.02 -12.55
C LYS A 93 -9.36 18.06 -11.41
N GLY A 94 -8.25 18.74 -11.18
CA GLY A 94 -8.14 19.74 -10.11
C GLY A 94 -7.87 19.18 -8.72
N LYS A 95 -7.70 17.85 -8.58
CA LYS A 95 -7.27 17.21 -7.33
C LYS A 95 -5.95 16.47 -7.55
N LYS A 96 -5.13 16.40 -6.50
CA LYS A 96 -4.03 15.43 -6.47
C LYS A 96 -4.57 14.02 -6.39
N VAL A 97 -3.86 13.07 -7.00
CA VAL A 97 -4.24 11.65 -6.96
C VAL A 97 -3.05 10.84 -6.47
N MET A 98 -3.25 10.08 -5.40
CA MET A 98 -2.30 9.08 -4.94
C MET A 98 -2.74 7.70 -5.40
N LEU A 99 -1.91 7.03 -6.20
CA LEU A 99 -2.14 5.69 -6.69
C LEU A 99 -1.19 4.73 -5.95
N VAL A 100 -1.75 3.67 -5.36
CA VAL A 100 -1.00 2.73 -4.50
C VAL A 100 -1.32 1.29 -4.90
N ASN A 101 -0.30 0.49 -5.22
CA ASN A 101 -0.52 -0.94 -5.38
C ASN A 101 -0.57 -1.64 -4.01
N THR A 102 -1.58 -2.46 -3.78
CA THR A 102 -1.92 -2.96 -2.45
C THR A 102 -2.01 -4.48 -2.40
N ALA A 103 -1.92 -5.04 -1.19
CA ALA A 103 -2.12 -6.46 -0.94
C ALA A 103 -2.57 -6.74 0.50
N SER A 104 -3.42 -7.75 0.69
CA SER A 104 -4.02 -8.12 1.99
C SER A 104 -3.14 -8.99 2.89
N ASP A 105 -2.07 -9.60 2.35
CA ASP A 105 -1.20 -10.54 3.09
C ASP A 105 0.29 -10.11 3.03
N CYS A 106 0.54 -8.82 3.14
CA CYS A 106 1.86 -8.19 3.07
C CYS A 106 2.29 -7.64 4.44
N GLY A 107 3.58 -7.56 4.71
CA GLY A 107 4.10 -6.88 5.91
C GLY A 107 3.75 -5.40 5.98
N TYR A 108 3.41 -4.79 4.83
CA TYR A 108 2.99 -3.39 4.72
C TYR A 108 1.48 -3.18 4.74
N THR A 109 0.66 -4.24 4.91
CA THR A 109 -0.81 -4.16 4.87
C THR A 109 -1.38 -3.16 5.90
N GLY A 110 -0.72 -2.99 7.05
CA GLY A 110 -1.10 -1.97 8.03
C GLY A 110 -1.06 -0.53 7.51
N GLN A 111 -0.44 -0.25 6.36
CA GLN A 111 -0.50 1.07 5.73
C GLN A 111 -1.91 1.49 5.29
N TYR A 112 -2.85 0.55 5.16
CA TYR A 112 -4.25 0.89 4.87
C TYR A 112 -4.84 1.86 5.88
N ASP A 113 -4.54 1.73 7.19
CA ASP A 113 -4.99 2.67 8.22
C ASP A 113 -4.50 4.09 7.95
N ASN A 114 -3.23 4.25 7.59
CA ASN A 114 -2.63 5.54 7.34
C ASN A 114 -3.03 6.13 5.98
N LEU A 115 -3.28 5.29 4.97
CA LEU A 115 -3.87 5.71 3.69
C LEU A 115 -5.30 6.20 3.89
N GLN A 116 -6.11 5.52 4.73
CA GLN A 116 -7.46 5.96 5.06
C GLN A 116 -7.44 7.31 5.79
N LYS A 117 -6.64 7.46 6.83
CA LYS A 117 -6.46 8.73 7.54
C LYS A 117 -6.00 9.85 6.61
N LEU A 118 -5.05 9.55 5.70
CA LEU A 118 -4.57 10.52 4.70
C LEU A 118 -5.71 10.96 3.78
N SER A 119 -6.49 9.99 3.27
CA SER A 119 -7.66 10.26 2.41
C SER A 119 -8.68 11.17 3.11
N GLU A 120 -8.95 10.94 4.39
CA GLU A 120 -9.86 11.76 5.20
C GLU A 120 -9.31 13.17 5.47
N GLN A 121 -8.04 13.27 5.87
CA GLN A 121 -7.39 14.54 6.19
C GLN A 121 -7.29 15.48 4.97
N TYR A 122 -7.14 14.93 3.77
CA TYR A 122 -6.94 15.68 2.53
C TYR A 122 -8.09 15.53 1.54
N LYS A 123 -9.29 15.12 1.99
CA LYS A 123 -10.47 14.78 1.14
C LYS A 123 -10.83 15.81 0.07
N ASP A 124 -10.57 17.09 0.34
CA ASP A 124 -10.89 18.18 -0.59
C ASP A 124 -9.83 18.36 -1.68
N LYS A 125 -8.59 17.90 -1.44
CA LYS A 125 -7.42 18.14 -2.29
C LYS A 125 -6.80 16.87 -2.87
N LEU A 126 -7.02 15.71 -2.24
CA LEU A 126 -6.40 14.44 -2.59
C LEU A 126 -7.47 13.35 -2.78
N VAL A 127 -7.29 12.55 -3.82
CA VAL A 127 -7.99 11.28 -4.01
C VAL A 127 -6.98 10.15 -3.88
N VAL A 128 -7.21 9.21 -2.97
CA VAL A 128 -6.42 7.98 -2.86
C VAL A 128 -7.11 6.88 -3.65
N ILE A 129 -6.33 6.10 -4.43
CA ILE A 129 -6.82 4.97 -5.23
C ILE A 129 -5.91 3.77 -4.97
N GLY A 130 -6.48 2.68 -4.47
CA GLY A 130 -5.79 1.42 -4.25
C GLY A 130 -5.95 0.47 -5.45
N PHE A 131 -4.88 -0.21 -5.80
CA PHE A 131 -4.82 -1.21 -6.86
C PHE A 131 -4.39 -2.55 -6.27
N PRO A 132 -5.32 -3.42 -5.90
CA PRO A 132 -4.99 -4.77 -5.45
C PRO A 132 -4.19 -5.51 -6.51
N ALA A 133 -3.04 -6.09 -6.13
CA ALA A 133 -2.11 -6.73 -7.05
C ALA A 133 -1.47 -7.98 -6.45
N ASN A 134 -1.52 -9.09 -7.20
CA ASN A 134 -0.94 -10.37 -6.76
C ASN A 134 0.47 -10.63 -7.32
N ASP A 135 1.14 -9.60 -7.85
CA ASP A 135 2.44 -9.74 -8.50
C ASP A 135 3.59 -10.06 -7.54
N PHE A 136 3.42 -9.78 -6.24
CA PHE A 136 4.49 -9.89 -5.25
C PHE A 136 4.23 -11.05 -4.27
N LYS A 137 4.82 -12.21 -4.55
CA LYS A 137 4.77 -13.43 -3.72
C LYS A 137 3.35 -13.90 -3.36
N ASP A 138 2.41 -13.76 -4.28
CA ASP A 138 1.02 -14.17 -4.10
C ASP A 138 0.37 -13.64 -2.80
N GLN A 139 0.58 -12.34 -2.54
CA GLN A 139 0.08 -11.70 -1.32
C GLN A 139 -1.32 -11.08 -1.48
N GLU A 140 -1.97 -11.24 -2.65
CA GLU A 140 -3.35 -10.79 -2.91
C GLU A 140 -4.16 -11.87 -3.65
N LYS A 141 -4.43 -12.99 -2.96
CA LYS A 141 -5.11 -14.16 -3.57
C LYS A 141 -6.62 -14.01 -3.67
N GLY A 142 -7.22 -13.18 -2.82
CA GLY A 142 -8.66 -13.01 -2.71
C GLY A 142 -9.34 -12.59 -4.03
N THR A 143 -10.64 -12.82 -4.12
CA THR A 143 -11.50 -12.21 -5.14
C THR A 143 -11.65 -10.71 -4.88
N ASP A 144 -12.15 -9.95 -5.84
CA ASP A 144 -12.43 -8.51 -5.67
C ASP A 144 -13.36 -8.26 -4.47
N GLU A 145 -14.39 -9.10 -4.27
CA GLU A 145 -15.34 -9.01 -3.15
C GLU A 145 -14.68 -9.30 -1.79
N GLU A 146 -13.81 -10.31 -1.73
CA GLU A 146 -13.06 -10.65 -0.52
C GLU A 146 -12.10 -9.53 -0.14
N ILE A 147 -11.39 -8.96 -1.13
CA ILE A 147 -10.47 -7.83 -0.94
C ILE A 147 -11.22 -6.59 -0.44
N ALA A 148 -12.33 -6.22 -1.10
CA ALA A 148 -13.14 -5.09 -0.69
C ALA A 148 -13.66 -5.25 0.75
N THR A 149 -14.15 -6.45 1.09
CA THR A 149 -14.61 -6.79 2.43
C THR A 149 -13.50 -6.72 3.46
N PHE A 150 -12.32 -7.28 3.14
CA PHE A 150 -11.14 -7.25 4.00
C PHE A 150 -10.71 -5.81 4.31
N CYS A 151 -10.54 -4.98 3.28
CA CYS A 151 -10.12 -3.59 3.42
C CYS A 151 -11.11 -2.77 4.25
N LYS A 152 -12.42 -2.91 3.95
CA LYS A 152 -13.48 -2.17 4.66
C LYS A 152 -13.60 -2.59 6.13
N ARG A 153 -13.62 -3.90 6.40
CA ARG A 153 -13.88 -4.39 7.77
C ARG A 153 -12.69 -4.24 8.70
N ASN A 154 -11.47 -4.39 8.18
CA ASN A 154 -10.28 -4.41 9.03
C ASN A 154 -9.58 -3.06 9.14
N PHE A 155 -9.72 -2.18 8.12
CA PHE A 155 -9.03 -0.90 8.04
C PHE A 155 -9.96 0.30 7.77
N GLY A 156 -11.28 0.06 7.71
CA GLY A 156 -12.25 1.12 7.45
C GLY A 156 -12.07 1.80 6.09
N VAL A 157 -11.41 1.15 5.12
CA VAL A 157 -11.11 1.73 3.81
C VAL A 157 -12.41 2.18 3.14
N SER A 158 -12.47 3.48 2.82
CA SER A 158 -13.55 4.12 2.09
C SER A 158 -13.09 4.81 0.80
N PHE A 159 -11.79 4.91 0.57
CA PHE A 159 -11.25 5.37 -0.72
C PHE A 159 -11.43 4.30 -1.80
N SER A 160 -11.37 4.71 -3.06
CA SER A 160 -11.63 3.83 -4.21
C SER A 160 -10.58 2.71 -4.32
N LEU A 161 -11.06 1.48 -4.48
CA LEU A 161 -10.24 0.34 -4.87
C LEU A 161 -10.58 -0.04 -6.32
N MET A 162 -9.56 -0.34 -7.12
CA MET A 162 -9.74 -0.85 -8.48
C MET A 162 -9.81 -2.38 -8.48
N LYS A 163 -10.33 -2.97 -9.54
CA LYS A 163 -10.27 -4.42 -9.76
C LYS A 163 -8.85 -4.93 -9.64
N LYS A 164 -8.69 -6.10 -9.03
CA LYS A 164 -7.38 -6.76 -8.94
C LYS A 164 -6.76 -6.91 -10.32
N SER A 165 -5.53 -6.44 -10.49
CA SER A 165 -4.81 -6.44 -11.76
C SER A 165 -3.31 -6.54 -11.56
N SER A 166 -2.55 -6.86 -12.63
CA SER A 166 -1.09 -6.79 -12.59
C SER A 166 -0.62 -5.34 -12.67
N VAL A 167 0.33 -4.96 -11.82
CA VAL A 167 0.93 -3.62 -11.78
C VAL A 167 2.37 -3.60 -12.32
N ILE A 168 2.94 -4.77 -12.60
CA ILE A 168 4.28 -4.90 -13.18
C ILE A 168 4.24 -4.98 -14.70
N LYS A 169 5.36 -4.60 -15.35
CA LYS A 169 5.48 -4.60 -16.81
C LYS A 169 5.25 -5.98 -17.40
N GLY A 170 4.32 -6.07 -18.35
CA GLY A 170 3.94 -7.30 -19.03
C GLY A 170 2.71 -7.10 -19.90
N ALA A 171 2.30 -8.16 -20.62
CA ALA A 171 1.16 -8.10 -21.54
C ALA A 171 -0.17 -7.73 -20.84
N ASN A 172 -0.31 -8.10 -19.57
CA ASN A 172 -1.53 -7.89 -18.77
C ASN A 172 -1.40 -6.73 -17.77
N GLN A 173 -0.38 -5.87 -17.93
CA GLN A 173 -0.20 -4.73 -17.02
C GLN A 173 -1.42 -3.80 -17.09
N ASN A 174 -1.92 -3.39 -15.93
CA ASN A 174 -2.96 -2.37 -15.79
C ASN A 174 -2.55 -1.10 -16.54
N LYS A 175 -3.47 -0.52 -17.31
CA LYS A 175 -3.18 0.63 -18.21
C LYS A 175 -2.75 1.89 -17.46
N ILE A 176 -3.23 2.08 -16.22
CA ILE A 176 -2.79 3.18 -15.37
C ILE A 176 -1.35 2.94 -14.90
N PHE A 177 -1.02 1.71 -14.47
CA PHE A 177 0.36 1.37 -14.10
C PHE A 177 1.31 1.34 -15.29
N GLU A 178 0.85 0.97 -16.48
CA GLU A 178 1.62 1.14 -17.72
C GLU A 178 2.00 2.61 -17.93
N TRP A 179 1.04 3.52 -17.76
CA TRP A 179 1.29 4.96 -17.85
C TRP A 179 2.24 5.45 -16.75
N LEU A 180 2.03 5.04 -15.49
CA LEU A 180 2.85 5.45 -14.34
C LEU A 180 4.32 5.04 -14.48
N THR A 181 4.61 3.99 -15.24
CA THR A 181 5.92 3.33 -15.32
C THR A 181 6.54 3.35 -16.71
N ASP A 182 6.04 4.23 -17.59
CA ASP A 182 6.54 4.44 -18.95
C ASP A 182 6.76 5.93 -19.22
N SER A 183 8.03 6.36 -19.25
CA SER A 183 8.40 7.75 -19.48
C SER A 183 7.97 8.29 -20.84
N THR A 184 7.74 7.42 -21.83
CA THR A 184 7.18 7.84 -23.14
C THR A 184 5.71 8.23 -23.08
N LYS A 185 5.03 7.93 -21.95
CA LYS A 185 3.64 8.28 -21.69
C LYS A 185 3.52 9.36 -20.61
N ASN A 186 4.18 9.16 -19.46
CA ASN A 186 4.09 10.06 -18.30
C ASN A 186 5.09 11.24 -18.36
N GLY A 187 6.08 11.19 -19.25
CA GLY A 187 7.06 12.27 -19.49
C GLY A 187 8.40 12.09 -18.76
N TRP A 188 8.55 11.17 -17.77
CA TRP A 188 9.83 11.05 -17.06
C TRP A 188 10.08 9.72 -16.33
N ASN A 189 9.05 9.08 -15.77
CA ASN A 189 9.23 7.96 -14.86
C ASN A 189 9.17 6.59 -15.55
N ASN A 190 10.20 5.77 -15.31
CA ASN A 190 10.24 4.36 -15.70
C ASN A 190 10.31 3.41 -14.50
N GLN A 191 10.21 3.96 -13.26
CA GLN A 191 10.32 3.14 -12.06
C GLN A 191 9.09 2.28 -11.88
N GLN A 192 9.28 0.96 -11.91
CA GLN A 192 8.25 -0.04 -11.60
C GLN A 192 8.07 -0.14 -10.08
N PRO A 193 6.88 -0.52 -9.60
CA PRO A 193 6.73 -1.00 -8.23
C PRO A 193 7.69 -2.17 -7.97
N SER A 194 8.51 -2.06 -6.94
CA SER A 194 9.43 -3.13 -6.52
C SER A 194 8.79 -4.09 -5.52
N TRP A 195 7.70 -3.68 -4.90
CA TRP A 195 6.93 -4.42 -3.90
C TRP A 195 5.51 -3.85 -3.78
N ASN A 196 4.67 -4.44 -2.90
CA ASN A 196 3.37 -3.86 -2.55
C ASN A 196 3.53 -2.53 -1.80
N PHE A 197 2.55 -1.67 -1.90
CA PHE A 197 2.47 -0.35 -1.27
C PHE A 197 3.49 0.68 -1.79
N CYS A 198 3.95 0.58 -3.04
CA CYS A 198 4.55 1.71 -3.73
C CYS A 198 3.47 2.76 -4.05
N LYS A 199 3.83 4.04 -3.95
CA LYS A 199 2.90 5.15 -4.15
C LYS A 199 3.38 6.06 -5.26
N PHE A 200 2.43 6.55 -6.05
CA PHE A 200 2.65 7.54 -7.09
C PHE A 200 1.73 8.72 -6.83
N ILE A 201 2.23 9.95 -7.02
CA ILE A 201 1.40 11.15 -6.94
C ILE A 201 1.30 11.79 -8.31
N VAL A 202 0.07 12.01 -8.74
CA VAL A 202 -0.29 12.84 -9.89
C VAL A 202 -0.87 14.14 -9.36
N ASN A 203 -0.40 15.28 -9.87
CA ASN A 203 -0.86 16.59 -9.44
C ASN A 203 -2.19 17.02 -10.10
N GLU A 204 -2.70 18.20 -9.75
CA GLU A 204 -3.98 18.75 -10.20
C GLU A 204 -4.06 18.95 -11.73
N GLN A 205 -2.89 19.04 -12.38
CA GLN A 205 -2.76 19.19 -13.83
C GLN A 205 -2.61 17.82 -14.56
N GLY A 206 -2.71 16.69 -13.83
CA GLY A 206 -2.55 15.36 -14.39
C GLY A 206 -1.10 14.97 -14.69
N ARG A 207 -0.11 15.61 -14.05
CA ARG A 207 1.31 15.30 -14.19
C ARG A 207 1.73 14.34 -13.08
N LEU A 208 2.41 13.25 -13.44
CA LEU A 208 3.09 12.41 -12.45
C LEU A 208 4.25 13.21 -11.83
N THR A 209 4.21 13.41 -10.52
CA THR A 209 5.22 14.22 -9.82
C THR A 209 6.12 13.41 -8.91
N HIS A 210 5.60 12.36 -8.27
CA HIS A 210 6.38 11.60 -7.29
C HIS A 210 6.16 10.10 -7.41
N PHE A 211 7.21 9.36 -7.09
CA PHE A 211 7.20 7.94 -6.77
C PHE A 211 7.80 7.73 -5.39
N PHE A 212 7.13 6.96 -4.55
CA PHE A 212 7.59 6.54 -3.24
C PHE A 212 7.63 5.02 -3.13
N ALA A 213 8.71 4.49 -2.60
CA ALA A 213 8.85 3.07 -2.33
C ALA A 213 7.89 2.59 -1.22
N SER A 214 7.78 1.26 -1.09
CA SER A 214 6.83 0.58 -0.20
C SER A 214 6.90 1.00 1.26
N GLY A 215 8.11 1.18 1.80
CA GLY A 215 8.33 1.52 3.22
C GLY A 215 8.14 3.00 3.55
N VAL A 216 7.86 3.86 2.56
CA VAL A 216 7.55 5.26 2.84
C VAL A 216 6.17 5.37 3.48
N GLU A 217 6.14 5.97 4.67
CA GLU A 217 4.92 6.10 5.48
C GLU A 217 3.93 7.06 4.80
N PRO A 218 2.65 6.66 4.58
CA PRO A 218 1.65 7.53 3.94
C PRO A 218 1.44 8.86 4.67
N LEU A 219 1.54 8.89 5.99
CA LEU A 219 1.46 10.12 6.81
C LEU A 219 2.83 10.73 7.10
N GLY A 220 3.90 10.23 6.48
CA GLY A 220 5.26 10.72 6.64
C GLY A 220 5.46 12.14 6.10
N GLN A 221 6.54 12.79 6.55
CA GLN A 221 6.83 14.17 6.14
C GLN A 221 7.09 14.29 4.63
N GLU A 222 7.70 13.29 4.00
CA GLU A 222 7.99 13.26 2.57
C GLU A 222 6.72 13.29 1.73
N VAL A 223 5.73 12.45 2.09
CA VAL A 223 4.42 12.45 1.42
C VAL A 223 3.67 13.75 1.68
N LYS A 224 3.65 14.24 2.93
CA LYS A 224 3.00 15.52 3.25
C LYS A 224 3.63 16.70 2.52
N ALA A 225 4.96 16.73 2.37
CA ALA A 225 5.66 17.74 1.59
C ALA A 225 5.21 17.72 0.12
N ALA A 226 5.15 16.53 -0.50
CA ALA A 226 4.68 16.38 -1.88
C ALA A 226 3.20 16.77 -2.09
N LEU A 227 2.36 16.60 -1.06
CA LEU A 227 0.95 17.02 -1.12
C LEU A 227 0.73 18.52 -0.92
N ASN A 228 1.68 19.22 -0.31
CA ASN A 228 1.58 20.65 -0.03
C ASN A 228 2.30 21.54 -1.08
N GLN A 229 2.94 20.94 -2.06
CA GLN A 229 3.49 21.60 -3.24
C GLN A 229 2.38 21.91 -4.24
#